data_b47a1890e28be4779c19b91347605a44
#
_entry.id   b47a1890e28be4779c19b91347605a44
#
_cell.length_a   1.000
_cell.length_b   1.000
_cell.length_c   1.000
_cell.angle_alpha   90.00
_cell.angle_beta   90.00
_cell.angle_gamma   90.00
#
_symmetry.space_group_name_H-M   'P 1'
#
loop_
_entity.id
_entity.type
_entity.pdbx_description
1 polymer ?
#
loop_
_entity_poly.entity_id
_entity_poly.type
_entity_poly.pdbx_seq_one_letter_code
_entity_poly.pdbx_strand_id
1 'polypeptide(L)'
;MNPHRLKIFTTIARTKSISATARALHFTQPTVSAALNQLEKELDVQLVVRGQGTRHVFLTPAGEDFLPIAYHWLEGAEKVEYFKQAQKRKVLRLAANSEAHEYLVGYMVQKLRRRFPDLDVRLIEVEGLIMKDADESIPFDLGFYYGTDFAHGYISSIELFREERYVVCPSDSDLPDRPLLPSELDPRLEVTHAVLETNENFVAWRNRAFPGYTGTTVSVEKLTAIPAYLTIPGSWALLPVSMARAKVASSEGRLIYRRLAMPPPTRNLCALISRAYPESGVVQSFLEFCSEYLDERPYLMRSPEFPRPEK
;
A
#
# COMPACT_ATOMS: atom_id res chain seq x y z
N MET A 1 -17.24 2.79 -28.15
CA MET A 1 -16.02 3.51 -27.71
C MET A 1 -14.85 2.54 -27.62
N ASN A 2 -13.68 2.86 -28.18
CA ASN A 2 -12.55 1.92 -28.28
C ASN A 2 -11.55 2.14 -27.11
N PRO A 3 -11.25 1.11 -26.26
CA PRO A 3 -10.33 1.22 -25.13
C PRO A 3 -8.97 1.79 -25.53
N HIS A 4 -8.47 1.42 -26.68
CA HIS A 4 -7.18 1.87 -27.19
C HIS A 4 -7.12 3.40 -27.40
N ARG A 5 -8.21 4.01 -27.90
CA ARG A 5 -8.29 5.46 -28.09
C ARG A 5 -8.38 6.19 -26.75
N LEU A 6 -9.12 5.63 -25.79
CA LEU A 6 -9.19 6.19 -24.44
C LEU A 6 -7.84 6.14 -23.73
N LYS A 7 -7.09 5.03 -23.87
CA LYS A 7 -5.75 4.92 -23.30
C LYS A 7 -4.78 5.95 -23.91
N ILE A 8 -4.90 6.21 -25.21
CA ILE A 8 -4.13 7.27 -25.87
C ILE A 8 -4.51 8.64 -25.29
N PHE A 9 -5.81 8.95 -25.18
CA PHE A 9 -6.27 10.23 -24.63
C PHE A 9 -5.82 10.44 -23.18
N THR A 10 -6.01 9.47 -22.29
CA THR A 10 -5.58 9.58 -20.89
C THR A 10 -4.06 9.70 -20.76
N THR A 11 -3.30 9.05 -21.65
CA THR A 11 -1.84 9.20 -21.68
C THR A 11 -1.44 10.58 -22.20
N ILE A 12 -2.15 11.16 -23.18
CA ILE A 12 -1.94 12.56 -23.65
C ILE A 12 -2.20 13.52 -22.48
N ALA A 13 -3.28 13.35 -21.74
CA ALA A 13 -3.60 14.18 -20.57
C ALA A 13 -2.46 14.19 -19.54
N ARG A 14 -1.87 13.01 -19.28
CA ARG A 14 -0.75 12.86 -18.35
C ARG A 14 0.56 13.45 -18.88
N THR A 15 0.93 13.14 -20.13
CA THR A 15 2.23 13.53 -20.70
C THR A 15 2.25 14.94 -21.27
N LYS A 16 1.09 15.53 -21.50
CA LYS A 16 0.89 16.83 -22.15
C LYS A 16 1.64 16.96 -23.48
N SER A 17 1.86 15.83 -24.19
CA SER A 17 2.66 15.77 -25.44
C SER A 17 2.30 14.56 -26.31
N ILE A 18 1.92 14.80 -27.56
CA ILE A 18 1.69 13.73 -28.54
C ILE A 18 2.94 12.84 -28.75
N SER A 19 4.11 13.48 -28.84
CA SER A 19 5.39 12.78 -29.05
C SER A 19 5.78 11.92 -27.83
N ALA A 20 5.57 12.43 -26.62
CA ALA A 20 5.83 11.70 -25.39
C ALA A 20 4.85 10.53 -25.24
N THR A 21 3.56 10.74 -25.56
CA THR A 21 2.54 9.67 -25.59
C THR A 21 2.91 8.57 -26.59
N ALA A 22 3.33 8.95 -27.80
CA ALA A 22 3.74 8.00 -28.82
C ALA A 22 4.89 7.10 -28.32
N ARG A 23 5.91 7.69 -27.69
CA ARG A 23 7.02 6.93 -27.08
C ARG A 23 6.55 6.03 -25.94
N ALA A 24 5.73 6.57 -25.03
CA ALA A 24 5.25 5.83 -23.86
C ALA A 24 4.38 4.62 -24.23
N LEU A 25 3.64 4.69 -25.33
CA LEU A 25 2.77 3.63 -25.81
C LEU A 25 3.36 2.79 -26.97
N HIS A 26 4.62 3.05 -27.36
CA HIS A 26 5.30 2.40 -28.48
C HIS A 26 4.59 2.55 -29.83
N PHE A 27 3.98 3.74 -30.07
CA PHE A 27 3.34 4.09 -31.32
C PHE A 27 4.09 5.19 -32.08
N THR A 28 3.66 5.43 -33.32
CA THR A 28 4.10 6.61 -34.08
C THR A 28 3.24 7.83 -33.73
N GLN A 29 3.78 9.05 -33.87
CA GLN A 29 3.00 10.27 -33.64
C GLN A 29 1.75 10.38 -34.53
N PRO A 30 1.80 10.04 -35.85
CA PRO A 30 0.62 10.00 -36.69
C PRO A 30 -0.45 9.07 -36.16
N THR A 31 -0.08 7.89 -35.65
CA THR A 31 -1.03 6.93 -35.04
C THR A 31 -1.74 7.51 -33.83
N VAL A 32 -1.00 8.16 -32.93
CA VAL A 32 -1.56 8.83 -31.75
C VAL A 32 -2.51 9.96 -32.14
N SER A 33 -2.10 10.81 -33.09
CA SER A 33 -2.93 11.92 -33.59
C SER A 33 -4.20 11.42 -34.28
N ALA A 34 -4.11 10.38 -35.11
CA ALA A 34 -5.26 9.78 -35.78
C ALA A 34 -6.26 9.19 -34.78
N ALA A 35 -5.76 8.51 -33.75
CA ALA A 35 -6.61 7.93 -32.71
C ALA A 35 -7.33 9.00 -31.88
N LEU A 36 -6.64 10.09 -31.53
CA LEU A 36 -7.23 11.25 -30.85
C LEU A 36 -8.34 11.88 -31.72
N ASN A 37 -8.03 12.21 -32.97
CA ASN A 37 -9.00 12.81 -33.89
C ASN A 37 -10.25 11.91 -34.09
N GLN A 38 -10.06 10.58 -34.12
CA GLN A 38 -11.19 9.66 -34.20
C GLN A 38 -12.03 9.65 -32.92
N LEU A 39 -11.41 9.78 -31.75
CA LEU A 39 -12.13 9.87 -30.48
C LEU A 39 -12.94 11.18 -30.42
N GLU A 40 -12.33 12.31 -30.77
CA GLU A 40 -12.97 13.62 -30.82
C GLU A 40 -14.14 13.64 -31.82
N LYS A 41 -13.97 13.01 -32.98
CA LYS A 41 -15.03 12.84 -33.97
C LYS A 41 -16.16 11.96 -33.46
N GLU A 42 -15.85 10.86 -32.75
CA GLU A 42 -16.86 9.96 -32.16
C GLU A 42 -17.69 10.65 -31.08
N LEU A 43 -17.09 11.61 -30.35
CA LEU A 43 -17.74 12.39 -29.29
C LEU A 43 -18.34 13.71 -29.78
N ASP A 44 -18.07 14.09 -31.03
CA ASP A 44 -18.43 15.37 -31.65
C ASP A 44 -17.94 16.57 -30.80
N VAL A 45 -16.76 16.45 -30.18
CA VAL A 45 -16.17 17.49 -29.34
C VAL A 45 -14.65 17.43 -29.37
N GLN A 46 -14.01 18.61 -29.31
CA GLN A 46 -12.57 18.71 -29.19
C GLN A 46 -12.15 18.51 -27.72
N LEU A 47 -11.29 17.53 -27.47
CA LEU A 47 -10.80 17.22 -26.12
C LEU A 47 -9.44 17.86 -25.83
N VAL A 48 -8.66 18.13 -26.88
CA VAL A 48 -7.27 18.59 -26.75
C VAL A 48 -7.00 19.76 -27.67
N VAL A 49 -6.31 20.80 -27.19
CA VAL A 49 -5.82 21.92 -27.99
C VAL A 49 -4.29 21.96 -28.02
N ARG A 50 -3.72 22.39 -29.14
CA ARG A 50 -2.27 22.58 -29.26
C ARG A 50 -1.94 24.01 -28.86
N GLY A 51 -0.96 24.17 -27.95
CA GLY A 51 -0.44 25.49 -27.63
C GLY A 51 0.23 26.13 -28.84
N GLN A 52 -0.07 27.43 -29.12
CA GLN A 52 0.59 28.16 -30.21
C GLN A 52 2.10 28.21 -29.95
N GLY A 53 2.90 27.75 -30.93
CA GLY A 53 4.37 27.79 -30.87
C GLY A 53 5.02 26.80 -29.90
N THR A 54 4.28 25.89 -29.26
CA THR A 54 4.81 24.93 -28.33
C THR A 54 4.52 23.49 -28.78
N ARG A 55 5.34 22.52 -28.27
CA ARG A 55 5.08 21.07 -28.46
C ARG A 55 4.11 20.53 -27.40
N HIS A 56 3.57 21.40 -26.53
CA HIS A 56 2.65 21.01 -25.47
C HIS A 56 1.21 21.02 -25.96
N VAL A 57 0.44 20.11 -25.44
CA VAL A 57 -1.00 20.02 -25.63
C VAL A 57 -1.70 20.19 -24.28
N PHE A 58 -2.87 20.81 -24.32
CA PHE A 58 -3.70 21.08 -23.14
C PHE A 58 -5.07 20.45 -23.35
N LEU A 59 -5.71 20.05 -22.28
CA LEU A 59 -7.10 19.64 -22.32
C LEU A 59 -7.99 20.86 -22.57
N THR A 60 -9.07 20.68 -23.30
CA THR A 60 -10.19 21.62 -23.33
C THR A 60 -11.04 21.43 -22.07
N PRO A 61 -11.96 22.35 -21.72
CA PRO A 61 -12.94 22.08 -20.65
C PRO A 61 -13.68 20.75 -20.85
N ALA A 62 -14.10 20.44 -22.08
CA ALA A 62 -14.70 19.15 -22.42
C ALA A 62 -13.74 17.98 -22.25
N GLY A 63 -12.43 18.18 -22.48
CA GLY A 63 -11.40 17.17 -22.21
C GLY A 63 -11.19 16.93 -20.73
N GLU A 64 -11.26 17.97 -19.89
CA GLU A 64 -11.18 17.84 -18.43
C GLU A 64 -12.41 17.10 -17.87
N ASP A 65 -13.61 17.43 -18.36
CA ASP A 65 -14.85 16.75 -17.96
C ASP A 65 -14.88 15.28 -18.43
N PHE A 66 -14.33 15.00 -19.61
CA PHE A 66 -14.31 13.65 -20.17
C PHE A 66 -13.21 12.76 -19.57
N LEU A 67 -12.16 13.32 -19.00
CA LEU A 67 -11.02 12.55 -18.46
C LEU A 67 -11.44 11.52 -17.40
N PRO A 68 -12.24 11.86 -16.36
CA PRO A 68 -12.72 10.88 -15.39
C PRO A 68 -13.62 9.81 -16.02
N ILE A 69 -14.43 10.17 -17.01
CA ILE A 69 -15.27 9.22 -17.75
C ILE A 69 -14.40 8.23 -18.52
N ALA A 70 -13.34 8.71 -19.16
CA ALA A 70 -12.39 7.88 -19.91
C ALA A 70 -11.66 6.87 -19.00
N TYR A 71 -11.25 7.29 -17.80
CA TYR A 71 -10.66 6.40 -16.81
C TYR A 71 -11.65 5.32 -16.36
N HIS A 72 -12.86 5.71 -16.01
CA HIS A 72 -13.91 4.77 -15.57
C HIS A 72 -14.24 3.72 -16.64
N TRP A 73 -14.27 4.14 -17.91
CA TRP A 73 -14.52 3.22 -19.03
C TRP A 73 -13.35 2.26 -19.27
N LEU A 74 -12.10 2.73 -19.16
CA LEU A 74 -10.90 1.89 -19.26
C LEU A 74 -10.88 0.83 -18.17
N GLU A 75 -11.21 1.21 -16.97
CA GLU A 75 -11.36 0.30 -15.84
C GLU A 75 -12.42 -0.79 -16.11
N GLY A 76 -13.58 -0.42 -16.64
CA GLY A 76 -14.61 -1.39 -17.04
C GLY A 76 -14.09 -2.36 -18.10
N ALA A 77 -13.32 -1.88 -19.08
CA ALA A 77 -12.71 -2.72 -20.10
C ALA A 77 -11.66 -3.70 -19.53
N GLU A 78 -10.86 -3.26 -18.59
CA GLU A 78 -9.88 -4.11 -17.87
C GLU A 78 -10.58 -5.18 -17.03
N LYS A 79 -11.71 -4.85 -16.38
CA LYS A 79 -12.55 -5.82 -15.64
C LYS A 79 -13.11 -6.90 -16.56
N VAL A 80 -13.55 -6.54 -17.78
CA VAL A 80 -14.02 -7.52 -18.77
C VAL A 80 -12.90 -8.44 -19.23
N GLU A 81 -11.71 -7.89 -19.48
CA GLU A 81 -10.56 -8.70 -19.88
C GLU A 81 -10.08 -9.61 -18.74
N TYR A 82 -10.10 -9.08 -17.52
CA TYR A 82 -9.86 -9.88 -16.32
C TYR A 82 -10.86 -11.04 -16.18
N PHE A 83 -12.15 -10.78 -16.33
CA PHE A 83 -13.19 -11.81 -16.30
C PHE A 83 -12.90 -12.93 -17.31
N LYS A 84 -12.52 -12.57 -18.54
CA LYS A 84 -12.15 -13.56 -19.58
C LYS A 84 -10.92 -14.38 -19.20
N GLN A 85 -9.92 -13.78 -18.57
CA GLN A 85 -8.70 -14.47 -18.14
C GLN A 85 -8.96 -15.34 -16.90
N ALA A 86 -9.78 -14.87 -15.95
CA ALA A 86 -10.18 -15.63 -14.77
C ALA A 86 -10.96 -16.90 -15.12
N GLN A 87 -11.72 -16.90 -16.22
CA GLN A 87 -12.38 -18.09 -16.74
C GLN A 87 -11.39 -19.15 -17.31
N LYS A 88 -10.16 -18.74 -17.65
CA LYS A 88 -9.15 -19.63 -18.25
C LYS A 88 -8.12 -20.16 -17.25
N ARG A 89 -7.85 -19.45 -16.18
CA ARG A 89 -6.93 -19.85 -15.09
C ARG A 89 -7.39 -19.22 -13.78
N LYS A 90 -7.36 -19.99 -12.70
CA LYS A 90 -7.60 -19.46 -11.36
C LYS A 90 -6.39 -18.65 -10.93
N VAL A 91 -6.43 -17.35 -11.16
CA VAL A 91 -5.36 -16.41 -10.76
C VAL A 91 -5.87 -15.59 -9.58
N LEU A 92 -5.13 -15.62 -8.48
CA LEU A 92 -5.33 -14.73 -7.34
C LEU A 92 -4.28 -13.61 -7.38
N ARG A 93 -4.72 -12.37 -7.37
CA ARG A 93 -3.87 -11.18 -7.23
C ARG A 93 -3.91 -10.72 -5.78
N LEU A 94 -2.80 -10.88 -5.10
CA LEU A 94 -2.65 -10.52 -3.70
C LEU A 94 -1.83 -9.24 -3.58
N ALA A 95 -2.46 -8.15 -3.17
CA ALA A 95 -1.84 -6.84 -3.00
C ALA A 95 -1.39 -6.62 -1.56
N ALA A 96 -0.22 -6.06 -1.37
CA ALA A 96 0.27 -5.67 -0.05
C ALA A 96 1.42 -4.66 -0.18
N ASN A 97 1.67 -3.89 0.88
CA ASN A 97 2.89 -3.10 0.97
C ASN A 97 4.11 -3.98 1.33
N SER A 98 5.31 -3.42 1.21
CA SER A 98 6.58 -4.13 1.48
C SER A 98 6.63 -4.80 2.85
N GLU A 99 6.04 -4.20 3.87
CA GLU A 99 6.01 -4.74 5.23
C GLU A 99 5.13 -5.97 5.34
N ALA A 100 3.91 -5.91 4.81
CA ALA A 100 3.02 -7.06 4.80
C ALA A 100 3.57 -8.20 3.94
N HIS A 101 4.29 -7.86 2.84
CA HIS A 101 5.01 -8.87 2.05
C HIS A 101 6.04 -9.62 2.90
N GLU A 102 6.82 -8.91 3.71
CA GLU A 102 7.89 -9.51 4.52
C GLU A 102 7.34 -10.41 5.66
N TYR A 103 6.24 -9.99 6.32
CA TYR A 103 5.81 -10.63 7.57
C TYR A 103 4.54 -11.47 7.47
N LEU A 104 3.68 -11.23 6.47
CA LEU A 104 2.36 -11.85 6.38
C LEU A 104 2.12 -12.58 5.06
N VAL A 105 2.45 -11.95 3.92
CA VAL A 105 2.11 -12.48 2.59
C VAL A 105 2.77 -13.84 2.35
N GLY A 106 4.02 -14.03 2.79
CA GLY A 106 4.70 -15.32 2.67
C GLY A 106 3.94 -16.47 3.35
N TYR A 107 3.42 -16.22 4.56
CA TYR A 107 2.57 -17.16 5.28
C TYR A 107 1.29 -17.47 4.51
N MET A 108 0.60 -16.43 4.00
CA MET A 108 -0.63 -16.56 3.22
C MET A 108 -0.43 -17.36 1.95
N VAL A 109 0.60 -17.04 1.18
CA VAL A 109 0.91 -17.76 -0.07
C VAL A 109 1.18 -19.24 0.20
N GLN A 110 1.93 -19.56 1.26
CA GLN A 110 2.20 -20.95 1.62
C GLN A 110 0.90 -21.72 1.94
N LYS A 111 0.00 -21.13 2.73
CA LYS A 111 -1.28 -21.74 3.09
C LYS A 111 -2.20 -21.89 1.87
N LEU A 112 -2.33 -20.84 1.06
CA LEU A 112 -3.15 -20.83 -0.15
C LEU A 112 -2.68 -21.87 -1.16
N ARG A 113 -1.38 -21.98 -1.43
CA ARG A 113 -0.85 -22.97 -2.36
C ARG A 113 -1.02 -24.42 -1.89
N ARG A 114 -0.99 -24.65 -0.58
CA ARG A 114 -1.28 -25.99 -0.03
C ARG A 114 -2.76 -26.37 -0.19
N ARG A 115 -3.66 -25.41 0.00
CA ARG A 115 -5.11 -25.66 -0.09
C ARG A 115 -5.61 -25.68 -1.54
N PHE A 116 -5.01 -24.87 -2.42
CA PHE A 116 -5.39 -24.69 -3.82
C PHE A 116 -4.16 -24.85 -4.72
N PRO A 117 -3.72 -26.10 -5.03
CA PRO A 117 -2.51 -26.34 -5.84
C PRO A 117 -2.53 -25.72 -7.24
N ASP A 118 -3.72 -25.62 -7.85
CA ASP A 118 -3.94 -25.09 -9.20
C ASP A 118 -4.15 -23.56 -9.22
N LEU A 119 -4.02 -22.90 -8.07
CA LEU A 119 -4.18 -21.46 -7.97
C LEU A 119 -2.86 -20.75 -8.31
N ASP A 120 -2.84 -19.98 -9.39
CA ASP A 120 -1.75 -19.06 -9.68
C ASP A 120 -1.87 -17.83 -8.75
N VAL A 121 -0.87 -17.56 -7.94
CA VAL A 121 -0.82 -16.38 -7.06
C VAL A 121 0.13 -15.35 -7.66
N ARG A 122 -0.38 -14.15 -7.93
CA ARG A 122 0.40 -12.98 -8.35
C ARG A 122 0.46 -11.98 -7.21
N LEU A 123 1.68 -11.64 -6.80
CA LEU A 123 1.93 -10.67 -5.76
C LEU A 123 2.05 -9.28 -6.39
N ILE A 124 1.35 -8.31 -5.81
CA ILE A 124 1.35 -6.91 -6.23
C ILE A 124 1.83 -6.09 -5.05
N GLU A 125 3.00 -5.48 -5.19
CA GLU A 125 3.48 -4.52 -4.18
C GLU A 125 2.82 -3.17 -4.43
N VAL A 126 2.21 -2.62 -3.36
CA VAL A 126 1.59 -1.31 -3.39
C VAL A 126 2.05 -0.51 -2.19
N GLU A 127 2.40 0.74 -2.39
CA GLU A 127 2.77 1.64 -1.31
C GLU A 127 1.52 2.19 -0.61
N GLY A 128 1.59 2.36 0.73
CA GLY A 128 0.40 2.58 1.58
C GLY A 128 -0.47 3.80 1.23
N LEU A 129 0.11 4.88 0.69
CA LEU A 129 -0.65 6.06 0.24
C LEU A 129 -1.38 5.82 -1.08
N ILE A 130 -0.81 4.99 -1.97
CA ILE A 130 -1.42 4.63 -3.25
C ILE A 130 -2.67 3.79 -3.06
N MET A 131 -2.77 3.01 -1.96
CA MET A 131 -3.98 2.25 -1.64
C MET A 131 -5.13 3.15 -1.16
N LYS A 132 -4.84 4.31 -0.56
CA LYS A 132 -5.85 5.30 -0.11
C LYS A 132 -6.40 6.12 -1.28
N ASP A 133 -5.52 6.45 -2.22
CA ASP A 133 -5.82 7.15 -3.48
C ASP A 133 -5.84 6.17 -4.65
N ALA A 134 -5.87 4.85 -4.38
CA ALA A 134 -5.90 3.85 -5.42
C ALA A 134 -7.09 4.18 -6.30
N ASP A 135 -6.74 5.00 -7.26
CA ASP A 135 -7.45 5.05 -8.51
C ASP A 135 -7.84 3.61 -8.80
N GLU A 136 -9.09 3.39 -9.09
CA GLU A 136 -9.74 2.10 -9.32
C GLU A 136 -8.97 1.14 -10.25
N SER A 137 -7.74 1.51 -10.60
CA SER A 137 -6.91 0.91 -11.64
C SER A 137 -5.95 -0.19 -11.18
N ILE A 138 -5.75 -0.46 -9.89
CA ILE A 138 -4.93 -1.59 -9.46
C ILE A 138 -5.83 -2.81 -9.28
N PRO A 139 -5.92 -3.72 -10.25
CA PRO A 139 -6.77 -4.88 -10.15
C PRO A 139 -6.13 -5.89 -9.19
N PHE A 140 -6.60 -5.92 -7.95
CA PHE A 140 -6.30 -6.98 -7.01
C PHE A 140 -7.59 -7.69 -6.58
N ASP A 141 -7.45 -8.90 -6.09
CA ASP A 141 -8.55 -9.74 -5.62
C ASP A 141 -8.64 -9.71 -4.10
N LEU A 142 -7.50 -9.88 -3.46
CA LEU A 142 -7.31 -9.81 -2.02
C LEU A 142 -6.11 -8.92 -1.72
N GLY A 143 -6.06 -8.37 -0.51
CA GLY A 143 -4.93 -7.54 -0.11
C GLY A 143 -4.82 -7.30 1.37
N PHE A 144 -3.71 -6.67 1.75
CA PHE A 144 -3.45 -6.20 3.10
C PHE A 144 -3.09 -4.72 3.08
N TYR A 145 -3.71 -3.97 3.98
CA TYR A 145 -3.51 -2.54 4.11
C TYR A 145 -3.32 -2.14 5.57
N TYR A 146 -2.28 -1.35 5.85
CA TYR A 146 -2.08 -0.71 7.14
C TYR A 146 -2.78 0.65 7.17
N GLY A 147 -3.88 0.76 7.92
CA GLY A 147 -4.67 1.97 8.06
C GLY A 147 -6.08 1.70 8.55
N THR A 148 -6.84 2.78 8.77
CA THR A 148 -8.27 2.76 9.04
C THR A 148 -9.00 3.29 7.80
N ASP A 149 -10.24 2.84 7.57
CA ASP A 149 -11.16 3.42 6.58
C ASP A 149 -10.74 3.27 5.10
N PHE A 150 -10.42 2.05 4.70
CA PHE A 150 -10.39 1.75 3.29
C PHE A 150 -11.79 1.31 2.84
N ALA A 151 -12.64 2.26 2.46
CA ALA A 151 -13.94 1.98 1.85
C ALA A 151 -13.96 2.56 0.44
N HIS A 152 -13.75 1.72 -0.56
CA HIS A 152 -13.89 2.09 -1.97
C HIS A 152 -14.86 1.15 -2.66
N GLY A 153 -15.88 1.71 -3.30
CA GLY A 153 -16.96 1.14 -4.11
C GLY A 153 -17.14 -0.39 -4.13
N TYR A 154 -16.20 -1.14 -4.64
CA TYR A 154 -16.25 -2.61 -4.75
C TYR A 154 -15.19 -3.36 -3.93
N ILE A 155 -14.49 -2.67 -3.01
CA ILE A 155 -13.57 -3.28 -2.06
C ILE A 155 -14.23 -3.30 -0.69
N SER A 156 -14.29 -4.47 -0.06
CA SER A 156 -14.63 -4.62 1.35
C SER A 156 -13.35 -4.64 2.17
N SER A 157 -13.36 -3.93 3.30
CA SER A 157 -12.26 -3.91 4.26
C SER A 157 -12.71 -4.53 5.57
N ILE A 158 -11.85 -5.35 6.16
CA ILE A 158 -12.06 -5.97 7.48
C ILE A 158 -10.81 -5.71 8.30
N GLU A 159 -10.94 -5.01 9.43
CA GLU A 159 -9.83 -4.84 10.37
C GLU A 159 -9.49 -6.19 11.01
N LEU A 160 -8.27 -6.69 10.76
CA LEU A 160 -7.81 -7.97 11.29
C LEU A 160 -7.24 -7.83 12.70
N PHE A 161 -6.33 -6.88 12.87
CA PHE A 161 -5.66 -6.66 14.15
C PHE A 161 -5.07 -5.26 14.28
N ARG A 162 -4.74 -4.92 15.51
CA ARG A 162 -3.92 -3.76 15.89
C ARG A 162 -2.60 -4.24 16.46
N GLU A 163 -1.55 -3.49 16.21
CA GLU A 163 -0.25 -3.75 16.80
C GLU A 163 0.37 -2.50 17.43
N GLU A 164 1.07 -2.71 18.54
CA GLU A 164 1.87 -1.68 19.20
C GLU A 164 3.17 -1.41 18.43
N ARG A 165 3.80 -0.29 18.74
CA ARG A 165 5.17 -0.01 18.33
C ARG A 165 6.10 -0.15 19.51
N TYR A 166 7.25 -0.78 19.28
CA TYR A 166 8.30 -0.97 20.26
C TYR A 166 9.53 -0.17 19.84
N VAL A 167 10.26 0.31 20.84
CA VAL A 167 11.61 0.87 20.63
C VAL A 167 12.51 -0.29 20.22
N VAL A 168 13.22 -0.14 19.10
CA VAL A 168 14.30 -1.04 18.67
C VAL A 168 15.57 -0.23 18.67
N CYS A 169 16.63 -0.77 19.23
CA CYS A 169 17.92 -0.11 19.37
C CYS A 169 19.07 -1.13 19.33
N PRO A 170 20.32 -0.70 19.15
CA PRO A 170 21.49 -1.54 19.33
C PRO A 170 21.55 -2.18 20.72
N SER A 171 22.05 -3.40 20.80
CA SER A 171 22.13 -4.15 22.07
C SER A 171 23.13 -3.58 23.06
N ASP A 172 24.08 -2.77 22.60
CA ASP A 172 25.05 -2.02 23.41
C ASP A 172 24.52 -0.67 23.89
N SER A 173 23.24 -0.34 23.60
CA SER A 173 22.58 0.82 24.20
C SER A 173 22.32 0.55 25.69
N ASP A 174 22.71 1.46 26.56
CA ASP A 174 22.52 1.36 28.01
C ASP A 174 21.05 1.64 28.40
N LEU A 175 20.15 0.75 27.98
CA LEU A 175 18.71 0.87 28.24
C LEU A 175 18.21 -0.30 29.11
N PRO A 176 17.43 0.01 30.17
CA PRO A 176 16.97 -1.01 31.12
C PRO A 176 16.01 -2.03 30.49
N ASP A 177 15.99 -3.25 31.07
CA ASP A 177 15.08 -4.32 30.61
C ASP A 177 13.69 -4.20 31.27
N ARG A 178 13.03 -3.10 30.99
CA ARG A 178 11.65 -2.79 31.40
C ARG A 178 11.04 -1.81 30.38
N PRO A 179 9.73 -1.49 30.48
CA PRO A 179 9.16 -0.41 29.69
C PRO A 179 9.89 0.93 29.93
N LEU A 180 10.32 1.56 28.84
CA LEU A 180 11.10 2.79 28.87
C LEU A 180 10.18 4.02 29.06
N LEU A 181 10.64 5.00 29.82
CA LEU A 181 10.07 6.33 29.78
C LEU A 181 10.61 7.08 28.55
N PRO A 182 9.84 7.95 27.90
CA PRO A 182 10.36 8.78 26.81
C PRO A 182 11.59 9.60 27.18
N SER A 183 11.69 10.04 28.44
CA SER A 183 12.84 10.78 28.96
C SER A 183 14.16 9.99 29.01
N GLU A 184 14.09 8.67 28.85
CA GLU A 184 15.29 7.79 28.78
C GLU A 184 15.84 7.65 27.36
N LEU A 185 15.15 8.23 26.37
CA LEU A 185 15.54 8.23 24.97
C LEU A 185 16.00 9.63 24.54
N ASP A 186 17.12 9.70 23.84
CA ASP A 186 17.53 10.95 23.20
C ASP A 186 16.79 11.09 21.85
N PRO A 187 15.86 12.05 21.71
CA PRO A 187 15.10 12.20 20.47
C PRO A 187 15.97 12.61 19.27
N ARG A 188 17.21 13.09 19.50
CA ARG A 188 18.17 13.42 18.44
C ARG A 188 18.76 12.17 17.76
N LEU A 189 18.67 11.02 18.43
CA LEU A 189 19.16 9.73 17.95
C LEU A 189 18.05 8.84 17.37
N GLU A 190 16.85 9.40 17.21
CA GLU A 190 15.73 8.67 16.57
C GLU A 190 15.97 8.51 15.08
N VAL A 191 15.75 7.27 14.60
CA VAL A 191 15.56 6.97 13.18
C VAL A 191 14.08 6.77 12.95
N THR A 192 13.42 7.71 12.28
CA THR A 192 11.97 7.73 12.13
C THR A 192 11.52 7.25 10.74
N HIS A 193 10.29 6.75 10.66
CA HIS A 193 9.64 6.47 9.39
C HIS A 193 8.93 7.72 8.87
N ALA A 194 9.23 8.16 7.65
CA ALA A 194 8.74 9.42 7.08
C ALA A 194 7.20 9.57 7.16
N VAL A 195 6.45 8.49 6.98
CA VAL A 195 4.98 8.50 7.09
C VAL A 195 4.49 8.92 8.49
N LEU A 196 5.25 8.68 9.54
CA LEU A 196 4.87 9.08 10.90
C LEU A 196 4.96 10.60 11.11
N GLU A 197 5.77 11.28 10.32
CA GLU A 197 5.96 12.74 10.43
C GLU A 197 4.70 13.52 10.01
N THR A 198 3.86 12.92 9.18
CA THR A 198 2.59 13.50 8.70
C THR A 198 1.35 12.93 9.39
N ASN A 199 1.52 11.92 10.26
CA ASN A 199 0.41 11.33 10.99
C ASN A 199 0.06 12.16 12.22
N GLU A 200 -1.06 12.85 12.20
CA GLU A 200 -1.50 13.78 13.26
C GLU A 200 -1.51 13.15 14.66
N ASN A 201 -2.02 11.93 14.80
CA ASN A 201 -2.07 11.23 16.08
C ASN A 201 -0.68 10.90 16.61
N PHE A 202 0.22 10.50 15.71
CA PHE A 202 1.61 10.23 16.07
C PHE A 202 2.35 11.50 16.43
N VAL A 203 2.20 12.57 15.67
CA VAL A 203 2.78 13.89 15.96
C VAL A 203 2.28 14.41 17.31
N ALA A 204 0.99 14.32 17.60
CA ALA A 204 0.41 14.71 18.89
C ALA A 204 0.98 13.88 20.05
N TRP A 205 1.16 12.57 19.86
CA TRP A 205 1.83 11.72 20.85
C TRP A 205 3.29 12.13 21.05
N ARG A 206 4.05 12.34 19.95
CA ARG A 206 5.45 12.70 19.97
C ARG A 206 5.69 14.00 20.72
N ASN A 207 4.86 15.02 20.50
CA ASN A 207 4.95 16.30 21.20
C ASN A 207 4.74 16.17 22.72
N ARG A 208 3.93 15.20 23.15
CA ARG A 208 3.76 14.88 24.59
C ARG A 208 4.91 14.06 25.14
N ALA A 209 5.45 13.14 24.34
CA ALA A 209 6.56 12.28 24.73
C ALA A 209 7.89 13.04 24.86
N PHE A 210 8.12 13.99 23.94
CA PHE A 210 9.35 14.77 23.83
C PHE A 210 9.03 16.28 23.76
N PRO A 211 8.61 16.91 24.88
CA PRO A 211 8.20 18.31 24.87
C PRO A 211 9.36 19.23 24.42
N GLY A 212 9.04 20.14 23.49
CA GLY A 212 10.00 21.12 22.98
C GLY A 212 10.99 20.60 21.93
N TYR A 213 10.96 19.31 21.59
CA TYR A 213 11.76 18.76 20.49
C TYR A 213 10.98 18.79 19.17
N THR A 214 11.53 19.51 18.19
CA THR A 214 10.91 19.69 16.87
C THR A 214 11.71 19.10 15.71
N GLY A 215 12.91 18.54 16.01
CA GLY A 215 13.80 17.97 14.99
C GLY A 215 13.59 16.47 14.77
N THR A 216 13.97 16.00 13.60
CA THR A 216 14.27 14.60 13.32
C THR A 216 15.72 14.48 12.93
N THR A 217 16.36 13.37 13.30
CA THR A 217 17.77 13.16 12.97
C THR A 217 17.92 12.43 11.65
N VAL A 218 17.19 11.33 11.48
CA VAL A 218 17.16 10.52 10.26
C VAL A 218 15.73 10.14 9.95
N SER A 219 15.25 10.50 8.76
CA SER A 219 13.95 10.13 8.24
C SER A 219 14.10 9.13 7.11
N VAL A 220 13.40 8.01 7.16
CA VAL A 220 13.51 6.89 6.22
C VAL A 220 12.15 6.59 5.61
N GLU A 221 12.08 6.56 4.28
CA GLU A 221 10.82 6.27 3.57
C GLU A 221 10.38 4.81 3.70
N LYS A 222 11.33 3.86 3.68
CA LYS A 222 11.03 2.44 3.80
C LYS A 222 11.21 1.97 5.24
N LEU A 223 10.11 1.65 5.91
CA LEU A 223 10.12 1.15 7.29
C LEU A 223 11.04 -0.08 7.45
N THR A 224 11.04 -0.99 6.47
CA THR A 224 11.85 -2.22 6.50
C THR A 224 13.37 -1.96 6.46
N ALA A 225 13.79 -0.77 6.02
CA ALA A 225 15.20 -0.37 5.97
C ALA A 225 15.70 0.23 7.31
N ILE A 226 14.83 0.70 8.19
CA ILE A 226 15.20 1.38 9.44
C ILE A 226 16.23 0.61 10.28
N PRO A 227 16.13 -0.71 10.49
CA PRO A 227 17.10 -1.45 11.29
C PRO A 227 18.55 -1.33 10.82
N ALA A 228 18.79 -1.08 9.53
CA ALA A 228 20.13 -0.90 8.97
C ALA A 228 20.78 0.42 9.42
N TYR A 229 20.03 1.36 9.92
CA TYR A 229 20.51 2.66 10.39
C TYR A 229 20.68 2.71 11.92
N LEU A 230 20.32 1.65 12.64
CA LEU A 230 20.51 1.54 14.09
C LEU A 230 21.92 1.01 14.38
N THR A 231 22.95 1.83 14.11
CA THR A 231 24.36 1.42 14.17
C THR A 231 25.14 2.19 15.23
N ILE A 232 24.55 3.21 15.84
CA ILE A 232 25.19 4.07 16.86
C ILE A 232 24.57 3.71 18.21
N PRO A 233 25.38 3.47 19.27
CA PRO A 233 24.88 3.27 20.63
C PRO A 233 23.92 4.40 21.04
N GLY A 234 22.75 4.05 21.57
CA GLY A 234 21.69 5.00 21.92
C GLY A 234 20.78 5.41 20.74
N SER A 235 21.11 5.07 19.47
CA SER A 235 20.14 5.25 18.36
C SER A 235 18.94 4.33 18.55
N TRP A 236 17.77 4.80 18.15
CA TRP A 236 16.54 4.04 18.35
C TRP A 236 15.49 4.35 17.26
N ALA A 237 14.57 3.44 17.10
CA ALA A 237 13.42 3.61 16.22
C ALA A 237 12.17 2.99 16.83
N LEU A 238 10.99 3.49 16.43
CA LEU A 238 9.71 2.89 16.74
C LEU A 238 9.28 1.97 15.60
N LEU A 239 9.39 0.68 15.83
CA LEU A 239 8.96 -0.34 14.87
C LEU A 239 7.70 -1.06 15.36
N PRO A 240 6.80 -1.47 14.45
CA PRO A 240 5.71 -2.37 14.79
C PRO A 240 6.22 -3.63 15.49
N VAL A 241 5.46 -4.14 16.44
CA VAL A 241 5.92 -5.28 17.27
C VAL A 241 6.23 -6.52 16.43
N SER A 242 5.48 -6.78 15.36
CA SER A 242 5.75 -7.88 14.42
C SER A 242 7.14 -7.76 13.80
N MET A 243 7.47 -6.56 13.32
CA MET A 243 8.76 -6.24 12.75
C MET A 243 9.88 -6.21 13.78
N ALA A 244 9.65 -5.57 14.94
CA ALA A 244 10.64 -5.50 16.01
C ALA A 244 11.10 -6.90 16.44
N ARG A 245 10.15 -7.82 16.65
CA ARG A 245 10.44 -9.22 17.00
C ARG A 245 11.23 -9.94 15.91
N ALA A 246 10.81 -9.82 14.66
CA ALA A 246 11.48 -10.49 13.54
C ALA A 246 12.90 -9.96 13.32
N LYS A 247 13.09 -8.63 13.34
CA LYS A 247 14.41 -8.00 13.11
C LYS A 247 15.38 -8.27 14.27
N VAL A 248 14.91 -8.26 15.51
CA VAL A 248 15.74 -8.62 16.64
C VAL A 248 16.13 -10.10 16.61
N ALA A 249 15.20 -10.99 16.30
CA ALA A 249 15.50 -12.43 16.17
C ALA A 249 16.55 -12.72 15.08
N SER A 250 16.53 -11.96 13.95
CA SER A 250 17.49 -12.11 12.85
C SER A 250 18.78 -11.29 13.02
N SER A 251 18.91 -10.48 14.07
CA SER A 251 20.04 -9.58 14.26
C SER A 251 21.28 -10.23 14.86
N GLU A 252 21.24 -11.51 15.21
CA GLU A 252 22.34 -12.21 15.89
C GLU A 252 22.78 -11.50 17.20
N GLY A 253 21.81 -10.96 17.94
CA GLY A 253 22.05 -10.27 19.20
C GLY A 253 22.50 -8.79 19.05
N ARG A 254 22.57 -8.25 17.85
CA ARG A 254 22.96 -6.85 17.62
C ARG A 254 21.87 -5.83 17.96
N LEU A 255 20.61 -6.24 17.95
CA LEU A 255 19.48 -5.39 18.27
C LEU A 255 18.69 -5.95 19.44
N ILE A 256 18.08 -5.06 20.19
CA ILE A 256 17.09 -5.37 21.24
C ILE A 256 15.83 -4.55 21.01
N TYR A 257 14.73 -4.95 21.65
CA TYR A 257 13.52 -4.13 21.67
C TYR A 257 12.99 -3.92 23.08
N ARG A 258 12.30 -2.79 23.30
CA ARG A 258 11.67 -2.42 24.57
C ARG A 258 10.29 -1.81 24.31
N ARG A 259 9.38 -1.99 25.25
CA ARG A 259 8.12 -1.24 25.23
C ARG A 259 8.33 0.17 25.74
N LEU A 260 7.43 1.09 25.37
CA LEU A 260 7.33 2.40 26.00
C LEU A 260 6.27 2.38 27.10
N ALA A 261 6.54 3.01 28.24
CA ALA A 261 5.58 3.22 29.31
C ALA A 261 4.44 4.15 28.88
N MET A 262 4.71 5.04 27.92
CA MET A 262 3.72 5.86 27.22
C MET A 262 3.70 5.44 25.74
N PRO A 263 2.94 4.40 25.37
CA PRO A 263 3.01 3.85 24.02
C PRO A 263 2.49 4.83 22.99
N PRO A 264 3.11 4.86 21.78
CA PRO A 264 2.57 5.61 20.65
C PRO A 264 1.25 4.98 20.16
N PRO A 265 0.50 5.68 19.30
CA PRO A 265 -0.68 5.13 18.67
C PRO A 265 -0.37 3.78 17.99
N THR A 266 -1.29 2.83 18.16
CA THR A 266 -1.24 1.55 17.44
C THR A 266 -1.45 1.77 15.95
N ARG A 267 -1.10 0.78 15.15
CA ARG A 267 -1.53 0.74 13.74
C ARG A 267 -2.42 -0.47 13.49
N ASN A 268 -3.34 -0.33 12.57
CA ASN A 268 -4.30 -1.36 12.23
C ASN A 268 -3.89 -2.02 10.92
N LEU A 269 -4.03 -3.34 10.82
CA LEU A 269 -3.98 -4.06 9.56
C LEU A 269 -5.38 -4.49 9.16
N CYS A 270 -5.75 -4.17 7.93
CA CYS A 270 -7.00 -4.59 7.32
C CYS A 270 -6.74 -5.61 6.20
N ALA A 271 -7.62 -6.60 6.08
CA ALA A 271 -7.78 -7.39 4.88
C ALA A 271 -8.67 -6.63 3.90
N LEU A 272 -8.28 -6.61 2.65
CA LEU A 272 -9.03 -6.04 1.54
C LEU A 272 -9.54 -7.16 0.65
N ILE A 273 -10.81 -7.11 0.29
CA ILE A 273 -11.47 -8.14 -0.50
C ILE A 273 -12.22 -7.47 -1.65
N SER A 274 -11.84 -7.79 -2.88
CA SER A 274 -12.58 -7.35 -4.07
C SER A 274 -13.92 -8.07 -4.17
N ARG A 275 -15.01 -7.32 -4.24
CA ARG A 275 -16.36 -7.87 -4.46
C ARG A 275 -16.53 -8.49 -5.84
N ALA A 276 -15.64 -8.19 -6.77
CA ALA A 276 -15.63 -8.76 -8.12
C ALA A 276 -14.93 -10.12 -8.19
N TYR A 277 -14.24 -10.56 -7.13
CA TYR A 277 -13.54 -11.83 -7.11
C TYR A 277 -14.53 -12.98 -6.90
N PRO A 278 -14.65 -13.92 -7.86
CA PRO A 278 -15.77 -14.89 -7.86
C PRO A 278 -15.51 -16.12 -6.96
N GLU A 279 -14.29 -16.38 -6.54
CA GLU A 279 -13.89 -17.60 -5.82
C GLU A 279 -14.13 -17.46 -4.31
N SER A 280 -15.40 -17.59 -3.88
CA SER A 280 -15.79 -17.48 -2.46
C SER A 280 -15.01 -18.44 -1.53
N GLY A 281 -14.69 -19.64 -1.99
CA GLY A 281 -13.90 -20.61 -1.23
C GLY A 281 -12.46 -20.17 -0.97
N VAL A 282 -11.84 -19.42 -1.91
CA VAL A 282 -10.51 -18.83 -1.72
C VAL A 282 -10.58 -17.69 -0.71
N VAL A 283 -11.61 -16.82 -0.79
CA VAL A 283 -11.83 -15.73 0.15
C VAL A 283 -12.04 -16.26 1.57
N GLN A 284 -12.88 -17.28 1.71
CA GLN A 284 -13.13 -17.90 3.01
C GLN A 284 -11.84 -18.48 3.60
N SER A 285 -11.07 -19.25 2.82
CA SER A 285 -9.79 -19.80 3.27
C SER A 285 -8.76 -18.72 3.60
N PHE A 286 -8.76 -17.60 2.85
CA PHE A 286 -7.91 -16.46 3.16
C PHE A 286 -8.22 -15.88 4.54
N LEU A 287 -9.49 -15.70 4.88
CA LEU A 287 -9.91 -15.22 6.21
C LEU A 287 -9.61 -16.24 7.31
N GLU A 288 -9.81 -17.54 7.06
CA GLU A 288 -9.41 -18.63 7.98
C GLU A 288 -7.90 -18.54 8.28
N PHE A 289 -7.06 -18.37 7.25
CA PHE A 289 -5.61 -18.26 7.43
C PHE A 289 -5.20 -16.97 8.13
N CYS A 290 -5.93 -15.87 7.94
CA CYS A 290 -5.76 -14.65 8.75
C CYS A 290 -6.03 -14.94 10.23
N SER A 291 -7.07 -15.71 10.54
CA SER A 291 -7.38 -16.10 11.92
C SER A 291 -6.30 -16.99 12.52
N GLU A 292 -5.84 -18.01 11.79
CA GLU A 292 -4.72 -18.88 12.22
C GLU A 292 -3.43 -18.07 12.46
N TYR A 293 -3.12 -17.14 11.57
CA TYR A 293 -1.96 -16.23 11.72
C TYR A 293 -1.99 -15.49 13.05
N LEU A 294 -3.17 -15.01 13.45
CA LEU A 294 -3.37 -14.27 14.71
C LEU A 294 -3.31 -15.20 15.93
N ASP A 295 -3.83 -16.43 15.83
CA ASP A 295 -3.77 -17.40 16.94
C ASP A 295 -2.33 -17.81 17.28
N GLU A 296 -1.45 -17.85 16.25
CA GLU A 296 -0.01 -18.09 16.43
C GLU A 296 0.75 -16.90 17.00
N ARG A 297 0.13 -15.69 17.04
CA ARG A 297 0.78 -14.41 17.39
C ARG A 297 -0.01 -13.62 18.42
N PRO A 298 -0.04 -14.08 19.69
CA PRO A 298 -0.85 -13.47 20.76
C PRO A 298 -0.45 -12.04 21.13
N TYR A 299 0.67 -11.54 20.62
CA TYR A 299 1.11 -10.16 20.77
C TYR A 299 0.41 -9.19 19.80
N LEU A 300 -0.32 -9.69 18.80
CA LEU A 300 -1.19 -8.93 17.93
C LEU A 300 -2.58 -8.85 18.55
N MET A 301 -3.11 -7.64 18.67
CA MET A 301 -4.43 -7.42 19.25
C MET A 301 -5.51 -7.64 18.18
N ARG A 302 -6.12 -8.82 18.18
CA ARG A 302 -7.21 -9.18 17.27
C ARG A 302 -8.32 -8.13 17.32
N SER A 303 -8.79 -7.71 16.15
CA SER A 303 -9.91 -6.78 16.07
C SER A 303 -11.22 -7.42 16.56
N PRO A 304 -12.07 -6.68 17.28
CA PRO A 304 -13.43 -7.14 17.60
C PRO A 304 -14.29 -7.42 16.34
N GLU A 305 -14.00 -6.74 15.23
CA GLU A 305 -14.68 -6.91 13.95
C GLU A 305 -14.23 -8.21 13.21
N PHE A 306 -13.17 -8.84 13.68
CA PHE A 306 -12.65 -10.08 13.16
C PHE A 306 -12.55 -11.14 14.27
N PRO A 307 -13.71 -11.62 14.79
CA PRO A 307 -13.73 -12.62 15.87
C PRO A 307 -13.13 -13.95 15.40
N ARG A 308 -12.82 -14.82 16.37
CA ARG A 308 -12.44 -16.19 16.03
C ARG A 308 -13.62 -16.89 15.35
N PRO A 309 -13.38 -17.68 14.28
CA PRO A 309 -14.44 -18.51 13.72
C PRO A 309 -14.97 -19.45 14.82
N GLU A 310 -16.29 -19.56 14.92
CA GLU A 310 -16.92 -20.56 15.79
C GLU A 310 -16.46 -21.96 15.31
N LYS A 311 -16.03 -22.77 16.28
CA LYS A 311 -15.52 -24.13 16.02
C LYS A 311 -16.64 -25.09 15.64
#